data_08f66e6dedecadee6830ef09c401b257
#
_entry.id   08f66e6dedecadee6830ef09c401b257
#
_cell.length_a   1.000
_cell.length_b   1.000
_cell.length_c   1.000
_cell.angle_alpha   90.00
_cell.angle_beta   90.00
_cell.angle_gamma   90.00
#
_symmetry.space_group_name_H-M   'P 1'
#
loop_
_entity.id
_entity.type
_entity.pdbx_description
1 polymer ?
#
loop_
_entity_poly.entity_id
_entity_poly.type
_entity_poly.pdbx_seq_one_letter_code
_entity_poly.pdbx_strand_id
1 'polypeptide(L)'
;CSDDETPEPRPTRTILVYMMANNSLDSYAAKNIASMVEGATAKNLNGGNLIVYYAPKGSNPELLQIKEENGIVNKFHIKDYEKQNSADPSVMLSVIKEVISLYPADSYGLDLWSHGTAWLPSDYQNMLKAFGQDGSNWLEIDDLAKGLPDHVFDFILFDACYMASVECTYELRNKADYILASPTETMADGWPYAQMMPQLFATDLQLEKVGETFYNYYLNDSYPYATVSLTKTSELENLKNAVHNILADKTESDIYGINLSEMQQLEYLYRSPGMLY
;
A
#
# COMPACT_ATOMS: atom_id res chain seq x y z
N CYS A 1 -17.14 -46.68 3.18
CA CYS A 1 -15.81 -46.09 3.01
C CYS A 1 -16.03 -44.61 2.84
N SER A 2 -15.82 -43.85 3.89
CA SER A 2 -15.73 -42.39 3.81
C SER A 2 -14.32 -42.06 3.38
N ASP A 3 -14.17 -41.50 2.18
CA ASP A 3 -12.92 -40.90 1.77
C ASP A 3 -12.64 -39.71 2.70
N ASP A 4 -11.73 -39.92 3.64
CA ASP A 4 -11.10 -38.86 4.44
C ASP A 4 -10.18 -38.10 3.47
N GLU A 5 -10.76 -37.20 2.67
CA GLU A 5 -9.98 -36.21 1.95
C GLU A 5 -9.34 -35.31 3.03
N THR A 6 -8.06 -35.54 3.30
CA THR A 6 -7.26 -34.56 4.06
C THR A 6 -7.36 -33.23 3.29
N PRO A 7 -7.86 -32.16 3.92
CA PRO A 7 -7.98 -30.88 3.21
C PRO A 7 -6.59 -30.48 2.68
N GLU A 8 -6.54 -30.07 1.42
CA GLU A 8 -5.32 -29.54 0.84
C GLU A 8 -4.81 -28.40 1.73
N PRO A 9 -3.47 -28.34 2.01
CA PRO A 9 -2.91 -27.29 2.83
C PRO A 9 -3.21 -25.94 2.20
N ARG A 10 -3.85 -25.03 2.95
CA ARG A 10 -4.10 -23.67 2.48
C ARG A 10 -2.78 -22.94 2.25
N PRO A 11 -2.69 -22.06 1.24
CA PRO A 11 -1.57 -21.16 1.09
C PRO A 11 -1.35 -20.35 2.36
N THR A 12 -0.11 -20.15 2.74
CA THR A 12 0.24 -19.40 3.95
C THR A 12 -0.21 -17.95 3.86
N ARG A 13 -0.07 -17.31 2.68
CA ARG A 13 -0.46 -15.91 2.47
C ARG A 13 -0.95 -15.65 1.05
N THR A 14 -1.98 -14.82 0.93
CA THR A 14 -2.37 -14.18 -0.33
C THR A 14 -2.12 -12.69 -0.23
N ILE A 15 -1.36 -12.14 -1.17
CA ILE A 15 -1.12 -10.70 -1.30
C ILE A 15 -1.83 -10.21 -2.55
N LEU A 16 -2.71 -9.22 -2.36
CA LEU A 16 -3.32 -8.46 -3.45
C LEU A 16 -2.54 -7.16 -3.63
N VAL A 17 -2.00 -6.95 -4.83
CA VAL A 17 -1.51 -5.65 -5.29
C VAL A 17 -2.63 -4.99 -6.06
N TYR A 18 -3.20 -3.92 -5.50
CA TYR A 18 -4.28 -3.16 -6.12
C TYR A 18 -3.70 -1.94 -6.83
N MET A 19 -3.53 -2.04 -8.17
CA MET A 19 -2.83 -1.04 -8.98
C MET A 19 -3.82 -0.13 -9.71
N MET A 20 -4.01 1.09 -9.20
CA MET A 20 -4.74 2.15 -9.90
C MET A 20 -3.75 2.91 -10.79
N ALA A 21 -3.59 2.45 -12.02
CA ALA A 21 -2.58 2.94 -12.96
C ALA A 21 -3.14 3.81 -14.11
N ASN A 22 -4.45 4.09 -14.13
CA ASN A 22 -5.04 5.00 -15.12
C ASN A 22 -4.70 6.46 -14.82
N ASN A 23 -3.40 6.78 -14.77
CA ASN A 23 -2.86 8.10 -14.46
C ASN A 23 -1.46 8.28 -15.08
N SER A 24 -0.67 9.23 -14.59
CA SER A 24 0.68 9.50 -15.10
C SER A 24 1.72 8.43 -14.75
N LEU A 25 1.41 7.51 -13.83
CA LEU A 25 2.31 6.42 -13.42
C LEU A 25 2.13 5.13 -14.26
N ASP A 26 1.28 5.11 -15.28
CA ASP A 26 0.97 3.92 -16.07
C ASP A 26 2.21 3.17 -16.60
N SER A 27 3.21 3.90 -17.09
CA SER A 27 4.46 3.30 -17.57
C SER A 27 5.30 2.65 -16.46
N TYR A 28 5.16 3.12 -15.21
CA TYR A 28 5.84 2.54 -14.05
C TYR A 28 5.14 1.28 -13.54
N ALA A 29 3.81 1.21 -13.68
CA ALA A 29 3.05 0.01 -13.33
C ALA A 29 3.57 -1.23 -14.06
N ALA A 30 3.82 -1.12 -15.37
CA ALA A 30 4.38 -2.22 -16.16
C ALA A 30 5.77 -2.66 -15.67
N LYS A 31 6.63 -1.71 -15.25
CA LYS A 31 7.96 -2.00 -14.68
C LYS A 31 7.83 -2.71 -13.33
N ASN A 32 6.91 -2.26 -12.47
CA ASN A 32 6.69 -2.88 -11.17
C ASN A 32 6.12 -4.30 -11.31
N ILE A 33 5.20 -4.54 -12.24
CA ILE A 33 4.74 -5.89 -12.56
C ILE A 33 5.90 -6.76 -13.07
N ALA A 34 6.80 -6.24 -13.90
CA ALA A 34 7.98 -6.98 -14.34
C ALA A 34 8.91 -7.32 -13.17
N SER A 35 9.12 -6.41 -12.22
CA SER A 35 9.87 -6.65 -10.99
C SER A 35 9.19 -7.71 -10.09
N MET A 36 7.86 -7.71 -10.02
CA MET A 36 7.11 -8.78 -9.34
C MET A 36 7.35 -10.15 -10.00
N VAL A 37 7.33 -10.21 -11.33
CA VAL A 37 7.64 -11.45 -12.08
C VAL A 37 9.06 -11.93 -11.79
N GLU A 38 10.03 -11.02 -11.75
CA GLU A 38 11.42 -11.37 -11.42
C GLU A 38 11.54 -11.98 -10.02
N GLY A 39 10.79 -11.45 -9.04
CA GLY A 39 10.87 -11.89 -7.64
C GLY A 39 10.00 -13.10 -7.29
N ALA A 40 8.95 -13.40 -8.05
CA ALA A 40 7.89 -14.35 -7.66
C ALA A 40 8.23 -15.82 -7.97
N THR A 41 9.46 -16.26 -7.65
CA THR A 41 9.81 -17.68 -7.74
C THR A 41 9.01 -18.51 -6.73
N ALA A 42 8.82 -19.79 -6.98
CA ALA A 42 8.11 -20.71 -6.07
C ALA A 42 8.74 -20.69 -4.67
N LYS A 43 10.08 -20.58 -4.59
CA LYS A 43 10.81 -20.45 -3.33
C LYS A 43 10.45 -19.16 -2.59
N ASN A 44 10.39 -18.03 -3.29
CA ASN A 44 10.14 -16.73 -2.69
C ASN A 44 8.68 -16.55 -2.29
N LEU A 45 7.74 -17.11 -3.05
CA LEU A 45 6.31 -17.09 -2.71
C LEU A 45 5.95 -18.08 -1.60
N ASN A 46 6.81 -19.05 -1.29
CA ASN A 46 6.66 -19.98 -0.16
C ASN A 46 5.25 -20.60 -0.08
N GLY A 47 4.69 -21.02 -1.23
CA GLY A 47 3.34 -21.55 -1.34
C GLY A 47 2.21 -20.51 -1.26
N GLY A 48 2.52 -19.21 -1.17
CA GLY A 48 1.55 -18.13 -1.18
C GLY A 48 1.10 -17.72 -2.58
N ASN A 49 0.13 -16.81 -2.64
CA ASN A 49 -0.43 -16.26 -3.87
C ASN A 49 -0.08 -14.79 -4.02
N LEU A 50 0.49 -14.40 -5.14
CA LEU A 50 0.66 -13.01 -5.56
C LEU A 50 -0.36 -12.68 -6.64
N ILE A 51 -1.33 -11.85 -6.30
CA ILE A 51 -2.45 -11.46 -7.16
C ILE A 51 -2.36 -9.97 -7.44
N VAL A 52 -2.55 -9.58 -8.67
CA VAL A 52 -2.50 -8.18 -9.11
C VAL A 52 -3.82 -7.82 -9.77
N TYR A 53 -4.54 -6.88 -9.17
CA TYR A 53 -5.59 -6.14 -9.88
C TYR A 53 -4.93 -4.95 -10.56
N TYR A 54 -4.93 -4.96 -11.88
CA TYR A 54 -4.27 -3.95 -12.70
C TYR A 54 -5.29 -3.15 -13.49
N ALA A 55 -5.41 -1.87 -13.17
CA ALA A 55 -6.28 -0.91 -13.85
C ALA A 55 -5.44 0.09 -14.66
N PRO A 56 -5.02 -0.28 -15.90
CA PRO A 56 -4.13 0.54 -16.72
C PRO A 56 -4.85 1.70 -17.38
N LYS A 57 -4.05 2.61 -17.95
CA LYS A 57 -4.56 3.68 -18.80
C LYS A 57 -4.98 3.12 -20.16
N GLY A 58 -6.21 3.43 -20.58
CA GLY A 58 -6.68 3.16 -21.95
C GLY A 58 -7.21 1.75 -22.23
N SER A 59 -7.21 0.85 -21.25
CA SER A 59 -7.84 -0.48 -21.34
C SER A 59 -8.63 -0.81 -20.10
N ASN A 60 -9.38 -1.91 -20.17
CA ASN A 60 -10.14 -2.40 -19.03
C ASN A 60 -9.22 -2.98 -17.96
N PRO A 61 -9.63 -2.96 -16.69
CA PRO A 61 -8.89 -3.63 -15.64
C PRO A 61 -8.87 -5.15 -15.81
N GLU A 62 -7.80 -5.78 -15.33
CA GLU A 62 -7.63 -7.23 -15.32
C GLU A 62 -7.14 -7.73 -13.95
N LEU A 63 -7.41 -9.01 -13.67
CA LEU A 63 -6.86 -9.73 -12.54
C LEU A 63 -5.80 -10.70 -13.04
N LEU A 64 -4.62 -10.65 -12.44
CA LEU A 64 -3.48 -11.48 -12.79
C LEU A 64 -3.02 -12.26 -11.55
N GLN A 65 -2.55 -13.48 -11.76
CA GLN A 65 -1.71 -14.20 -10.79
C GLN A 65 -0.28 -14.24 -11.31
N ILE A 66 0.67 -13.88 -10.44
CA ILE A 66 2.10 -14.02 -10.75
C ILE A 66 2.62 -15.23 -9.98
N LYS A 67 3.13 -16.23 -10.68
CA LYS A 67 3.66 -17.46 -10.08
C LYS A 67 4.68 -18.12 -10.98
N GLU A 68 5.47 -19.02 -10.39
CA GLU A 68 6.31 -19.94 -11.13
C GLU A 68 5.53 -21.20 -11.52
N GLU A 69 5.64 -21.59 -12.78
CA GLU A 69 5.10 -22.85 -13.29
C GLU A 69 6.12 -23.48 -14.23
N ASN A 70 6.44 -24.76 -14.00
CA ASN A 70 7.49 -25.48 -14.74
C ASN A 70 8.87 -24.79 -14.77
N GLY A 71 9.26 -24.12 -13.68
CA GLY A 71 10.53 -23.40 -13.53
C GLY A 71 10.58 -22.03 -14.20
N ILE A 72 9.44 -21.53 -14.69
CA ILE A 72 9.34 -20.22 -15.35
C ILE A 72 8.30 -19.37 -14.59
N VAL A 73 8.72 -18.19 -14.14
CA VAL A 73 7.80 -17.23 -13.53
C VAL A 73 7.09 -16.43 -14.62
N ASN A 74 5.76 -16.40 -14.57
CA ASN A 74 4.93 -15.69 -15.53
C ASN A 74 3.74 -15.01 -14.87
N LYS A 75 3.12 -14.09 -15.62
CA LYS A 75 1.79 -13.56 -15.37
C LYS A 75 0.75 -14.49 -15.97
N PHE A 76 -0.20 -14.93 -15.19
CA PHE A 76 -1.35 -15.72 -15.63
C PHE A 76 -2.58 -14.84 -15.54
N HIS A 77 -3.22 -14.63 -16.69
CA HIS A 77 -4.48 -13.90 -16.76
C HIS A 77 -5.59 -14.74 -16.10
N ILE A 78 -6.33 -14.13 -15.17
CA ILE A 78 -7.41 -14.75 -14.43
C ILE A 78 -8.76 -14.27 -14.95
N LYS A 79 -8.90 -12.94 -15.11
CA LYS A 79 -10.17 -12.33 -15.46
C LYS A 79 -9.97 -10.92 -16.02
N ASP A 80 -10.82 -10.54 -16.97
CA ASP A 80 -11.07 -9.15 -17.37
C ASP A 80 -12.27 -8.59 -16.60
N TYR A 81 -12.21 -7.32 -16.27
CA TYR A 81 -13.34 -6.57 -15.75
C TYR A 81 -13.90 -5.66 -16.82
N GLU A 82 -15.20 -5.37 -16.76
CA GLU A 82 -15.77 -4.26 -17.52
C GLU A 82 -15.12 -2.96 -17.08
N LYS A 83 -15.22 -1.93 -17.92
CA LYS A 83 -14.69 -0.61 -17.58
C LYS A 83 -15.32 -0.10 -16.28
N GLN A 84 -14.51 0.13 -15.28
CA GLN A 84 -14.92 0.56 -13.95
C GLN A 84 -13.92 1.57 -13.39
N ASN A 85 -14.38 2.37 -12.42
CA ASN A 85 -13.53 3.31 -11.69
C ASN A 85 -12.80 2.55 -10.57
N SER A 86 -11.50 2.34 -10.71
CA SER A 86 -10.69 1.68 -9.68
C SER A 86 -10.54 2.51 -8.39
N ALA A 87 -10.80 3.82 -8.45
CA ALA A 87 -10.85 4.72 -7.29
C ALA A 87 -12.24 4.78 -6.62
N ASP A 88 -13.13 3.83 -6.90
CA ASP A 88 -14.41 3.70 -6.23
C ASP A 88 -14.29 2.67 -5.09
N PRO A 89 -14.67 3.03 -3.83
CA PRO A 89 -14.56 2.11 -2.68
C PRO A 89 -15.38 0.83 -2.85
N SER A 90 -16.50 0.86 -3.57
CA SER A 90 -17.33 -0.32 -3.81
C SER A 90 -16.68 -1.29 -4.81
N VAL A 91 -15.99 -0.76 -5.82
CA VAL A 91 -15.19 -1.54 -6.76
C VAL A 91 -14.03 -2.21 -6.03
N MET A 92 -13.29 -1.46 -5.21
CA MET A 92 -12.19 -1.99 -4.41
C MET A 92 -12.67 -3.13 -3.50
N LEU A 93 -13.74 -2.91 -2.75
CA LEU A 93 -14.31 -3.93 -1.86
C LEU A 93 -14.74 -5.18 -2.62
N SER A 94 -15.34 -5.02 -3.80
CA SER A 94 -15.73 -6.14 -4.65
C SER A 94 -14.54 -6.97 -5.11
N VAL A 95 -13.48 -6.34 -5.58
CA VAL A 95 -12.23 -7.00 -6.00
C VAL A 95 -11.57 -7.71 -4.82
N ILE A 96 -11.47 -7.07 -3.66
CA ILE A 96 -10.91 -7.68 -2.44
C ILE A 96 -11.69 -8.95 -2.07
N LYS A 97 -13.01 -8.89 -2.01
CA LYS A 97 -13.87 -10.05 -1.69
C LYS A 97 -13.71 -11.18 -2.71
N GLU A 98 -13.62 -10.84 -3.98
CA GLU A 98 -13.40 -11.81 -5.04
C GLU A 98 -12.05 -12.51 -4.88
N VAL A 99 -10.98 -11.76 -4.64
CA VAL A 99 -9.63 -12.31 -4.43
C VAL A 99 -9.59 -13.23 -3.20
N ILE A 100 -10.16 -12.81 -2.08
CA ILE A 100 -10.25 -13.65 -0.87
C ILE A 100 -11.00 -14.96 -1.16
N SER A 101 -12.07 -14.90 -1.96
CA SER A 101 -12.85 -16.08 -2.36
C SER A 101 -12.11 -17.02 -3.30
N LEU A 102 -11.37 -16.47 -4.27
CA LEU A 102 -10.62 -17.26 -5.26
C LEU A 102 -9.29 -17.81 -4.70
N TYR A 103 -8.69 -17.10 -3.76
CA TYR A 103 -7.39 -17.42 -3.19
C TYR A 103 -7.42 -17.40 -1.66
N PRO A 104 -8.20 -18.32 -1.04
CA PRO A 104 -8.25 -18.42 0.41
C PRO A 104 -6.89 -18.78 0.97
N ALA A 105 -6.49 -18.08 2.05
CA ALA A 105 -5.21 -18.27 2.72
C ALA A 105 -5.37 -18.09 4.23
N ASP A 106 -4.33 -18.43 4.99
CA ASP A 106 -4.31 -18.22 6.44
C ASP A 106 -4.07 -16.76 6.81
N SER A 107 -3.50 -15.97 5.88
CA SER A 107 -3.11 -14.58 6.07
C SER A 107 -3.27 -13.79 4.78
N TYR A 108 -3.55 -12.49 4.90
CA TYR A 108 -3.72 -11.61 3.75
C TYR A 108 -2.88 -10.35 3.89
N GLY A 109 -2.22 -9.95 2.80
CA GLY A 109 -1.57 -8.66 2.63
C GLY A 109 -2.24 -7.86 1.52
N LEU A 110 -2.23 -6.54 1.67
CA LEU A 110 -2.71 -5.62 0.65
C LEU A 110 -1.61 -4.63 0.31
N ASP A 111 -1.29 -4.51 -0.96
CA ASP A 111 -0.41 -3.48 -1.50
C ASP A 111 -1.25 -2.51 -2.33
N LEU A 112 -1.22 -1.26 -1.95
CA LEU A 112 -1.99 -0.17 -2.55
C LEU A 112 -1.06 0.71 -3.39
N TRP A 113 -1.12 0.53 -4.70
CA TRP A 113 -0.23 1.17 -5.67
C TRP A 113 -0.95 2.27 -6.46
N SER A 114 -0.53 3.52 -6.31
CA SER A 114 -0.99 4.69 -7.10
C SER A 114 -0.30 5.98 -6.65
N HIS A 115 -0.83 7.14 -7.06
CA HIS A 115 -0.54 8.42 -6.41
C HIS A 115 -1.10 8.46 -4.98
N GLY A 116 -0.41 9.20 -4.11
CA GLY A 116 -0.88 9.55 -2.76
C GLY A 116 -0.62 11.02 -2.49
N THR A 117 -1.49 11.68 -1.73
CA THR A 117 -1.43 13.12 -1.47
C THR A 117 -1.48 13.49 0.03
N ALA A 118 -1.32 12.54 0.91
CA ALA A 118 -1.44 12.70 2.35
C ALA A 118 -2.86 13.06 2.84
N TRP A 119 -2.93 13.51 4.09
CA TRP A 119 -4.17 13.90 4.75
C TRP A 119 -4.32 15.44 4.78
N LEU A 120 -4.32 16.13 3.67
CA LEU A 120 -4.56 17.57 3.63
C LEU A 120 -6.02 17.87 3.26
N PRO A 121 -6.69 18.86 3.91
CA PRO A 121 -8.05 19.25 3.57
C PRO A 121 -8.19 19.69 2.12
N SER A 122 -9.29 19.28 1.47
CA SER A 122 -9.58 19.58 0.04
C SER A 122 -9.75 21.08 -0.25
N ASP A 123 -9.95 21.92 0.75
CA ASP A 123 -10.06 23.38 0.67
C ASP A 123 -8.70 24.10 0.69
N TYR A 124 -7.60 23.39 0.94
CA TYR A 124 -6.25 23.92 0.86
C TYR A 124 -5.71 23.85 -0.58
N GLN A 125 -6.02 24.86 -1.40
CA GLN A 125 -5.46 25.11 -2.74
C GLN A 125 -5.46 23.90 -3.73
N ASN A 126 -6.56 23.17 -3.84
CA ASN A 126 -6.71 21.98 -4.69
C ASN A 126 -5.91 20.74 -4.28
N MET A 127 -5.48 20.62 -3.04
CA MET A 127 -4.85 19.42 -2.53
C MET A 127 -5.91 18.44 -2.00
N LEU A 128 -5.90 17.25 -2.56
CA LEU A 128 -6.82 16.17 -2.21
C LEU A 128 -6.26 15.37 -1.03
N LYS A 129 -7.14 14.95 -0.11
CA LYS A 129 -6.85 13.95 0.92
C LYS A 129 -7.04 12.56 0.31
N ALA A 130 -6.12 12.08 -0.47
CA ALA A 130 -6.42 10.90 -1.25
C ALA A 130 -5.27 9.92 -1.34
N PHE A 131 -5.64 8.67 -1.38
CA PHE A 131 -4.87 7.61 -1.97
C PHE A 131 -5.58 7.18 -3.26
N GLY A 132 -4.80 7.08 -4.36
CA GLY A 132 -5.28 6.46 -5.59
C GLY A 132 -6.01 7.39 -6.55
N GLN A 133 -5.57 7.30 -7.81
CA GLN A 133 -6.13 8.08 -8.91
C GLN A 133 -6.49 7.19 -10.10
N ASP A 134 -7.72 7.31 -10.58
CA ASP A 134 -8.22 6.70 -11.81
C ASP A 134 -8.77 7.80 -12.73
N GLY A 135 -8.00 8.21 -13.73
CA GLY A 135 -8.33 9.35 -14.57
C GLY A 135 -8.44 10.65 -13.76
N SER A 136 -9.64 11.21 -13.70
CA SER A 136 -9.95 12.38 -12.88
C SER A 136 -10.49 12.04 -11.48
N ASN A 137 -10.76 10.75 -11.20
CA ASN A 137 -11.31 10.32 -9.93
C ASN A 137 -10.19 10.06 -8.93
N TRP A 138 -10.44 10.45 -7.69
CA TRP A 138 -9.56 10.18 -6.56
C TRP A 138 -10.32 9.44 -5.48
N LEU A 139 -9.65 8.52 -4.79
CA LEU A 139 -10.19 7.81 -3.64
C LEU A 139 -9.71 8.52 -2.37
N GLU A 140 -10.61 9.23 -1.70
CA GLU A 140 -10.28 9.89 -0.44
C GLU A 140 -10.02 8.88 0.68
N ILE A 141 -9.27 9.28 1.71
CA ILE A 141 -8.86 8.36 2.80
C ILE A 141 -10.06 7.81 3.54
N ASP A 142 -11.09 8.63 3.79
CA ASP A 142 -12.33 8.20 4.46
C ASP A 142 -13.09 7.15 3.61
N ASP A 143 -13.05 7.30 2.29
CA ASP A 143 -13.69 6.36 1.35
C ASP A 143 -12.83 5.11 1.15
N LEU A 144 -11.51 5.24 1.17
CA LEU A 144 -10.60 4.10 1.26
C LEU A 144 -10.91 3.24 2.49
N ALA A 145 -11.06 3.88 3.66
CA ALA A 145 -11.43 3.19 4.89
C ALA A 145 -12.77 2.46 4.78
N LYS A 146 -13.77 3.02 4.08
CA LYS A 146 -15.06 2.35 3.81
C LYS A 146 -14.94 1.20 2.81
N GLY A 147 -14.04 1.33 1.83
CA GLY A 147 -13.78 0.31 0.81
C GLY A 147 -12.98 -0.90 1.32
N LEU A 148 -12.32 -0.78 2.47
CA LEU A 148 -11.53 -1.87 3.05
C LEU A 148 -12.32 -2.61 4.13
N PRO A 149 -12.31 -3.96 4.14
CA PRO A 149 -12.91 -4.74 5.22
C PRO A 149 -12.08 -4.62 6.50
N ASP A 150 -12.77 -4.64 7.66
CA ASP A 150 -12.12 -4.56 8.96
C ASP A 150 -11.42 -5.87 9.34
N HIS A 151 -10.22 -5.77 9.90
CA HIS A 151 -9.46 -6.88 10.49
C HIS A 151 -9.24 -8.08 9.56
N VAL A 152 -9.01 -7.81 8.26
CA VAL A 152 -8.76 -8.85 7.25
C VAL A 152 -7.28 -8.96 6.95
N PHE A 153 -6.55 -7.84 6.94
CA PHE A 153 -5.18 -7.82 6.49
C PHE A 153 -4.20 -7.85 7.66
N ASP A 154 -3.15 -8.66 7.55
CA ASP A 154 -2.00 -8.58 8.46
C ASP A 154 -1.24 -7.28 8.23
N PHE A 155 -1.18 -6.82 6.97
CA PHE A 155 -0.56 -5.55 6.64
C PHE A 155 -1.20 -4.88 5.42
N ILE A 156 -1.07 -3.55 5.39
CA ILE A 156 -1.23 -2.73 4.20
C ILE A 156 0.12 -2.09 3.89
N LEU A 157 0.62 -2.28 2.67
CA LEU A 157 1.75 -1.57 2.11
C LEU A 157 1.23 -0.50 1.16
N PHE A 158 1.76 0.71 1.24
CA PHE A 158 1.47 1.76 0.27
C PHE A 158 2.67 2.00 -0.64
N ASP A 159 2.55 1.64 -1.89
CA ASP A 159 3.43 2.13 -2.96
C ASP A 159 2.84 3.43 -3.51
N ALA A 160 2.91 4.45 -2.66
CA ALA A 160 2.35 5.78 -2.88
C ALA A 160 3.02 6.81 -1.97
N CYS A 161 2.99 8.08 -2.38
CA CYS A 161 3.55 9.19 -1.61
C CYS A 161 2.72 9.51 -0.37
N TYR A 162 3.36 9.92 0.73
CA TYR A 162 2.77 10.57 1.92
C TYR A 162 1.80 9.74 2.76
N MET A 163 1.71 8.42 2.59
CA MET A 163 0.69 7.61 3.24
C MET A 163 1.00 7.21 4.68
N ALA A 164 2.19 7.55 5.22
CA ALA A 164 2.56 7.25 6.61
C ALA A 164 2.27 8.39 7.59
N SER A 165 1.45 9.38 7.24
CA SER A 165 1.00 10.36 8.22
C SER A 165 0.14 9.69 9.30
N VAL A 166 0.17 10.23 10.52
CA VAL A 166 -0.60 9.69 11.65
C VAL A 166 -2.10 9.68 11.34
N GLU A 167 -2.59 10.71 10.66
CA GLU A 167 -3.99 10.85 10.28
C GLU A 167 -4.42 9.74 9.32
N CYS A 168 -3.63 9.47 8.27
CA CYS A 168 -3.92 8.37 7.33
C CYS A 168 -3.89 7.02 8.03
N THR A 169 -2.86 6.75 8.82
CA THR A 169 -2.71 5.47 9.50
C THR A 169 -3.77 5.26 10.58
N TYR A 170 -4.17 6.34 11.29
CA TYR A 170 -5.23 6.27 12.29
C TYR A 170 -6.59 5.96 11.68
N GLU A 171 -6.92 6.55 10.52
CA GLU A 171 -8.18 6.27 9.82
C GLU A 171 -8.26 4.79 9.40
N LEU A 172 -7.12 4.20 9.04
CA LEU A 172 -7.02 2.81 8.59
C LEU A 172 -6.72 1.80 9.71
N ARG A 173 -6.67 2.22 10.98
CA ARG A 173 -6.22 1.40 12.12
C ARG A 173 -6.96 0.07 12.34
N ASN A 174 -8.21 -0.02 11.88
CA ASN A 174 -9.01 -1.24 11.99
C ASN A 174 -8.90 -2.14 10.73
N LYS A 175 -8.12 -1.75 9.71
CA LYS A 175 -8.07 -2.45 8.42
C LYS A 175 -6.96 -3.48 8.34
N ALA A 176 -5.87 -3.23 9.05
CA ALA A 176 -4.71 -4.12 9.10
C ALA A 176 -4.00 -4.02 10.46
N ASP A 177 -3.17 -5.02 10.79
CA ASP A 177 -2.35 -5.02 12.01
C ASP A 177 -1.15 -4.08 11.86
N TYR A 178 -0.63 -3.94 10.65
CA TYR A 178 0.50 -3.08 10.32
C TYR A 178 0.24 -2.27 9.05
N ILE A 179 0.79 -1.05 9.03
CA ILE A 179 0.83 -0.20 7.83
C ILE A 179 2.28 0.16 7.53
N LEU A 180 2.74 -0.16 6.31
CA LEU A 180 4.06 0.14 5.81
C LEU A 180 3.95 1.17 4.68
N ALA A 181 4.51 2.35 4.88
CA ALA A 181 4.35 3.48 3.96
C ALA A 181 5.49 4.50 4.10
N SER A 182 5.57 5.44 3.19
CA SER A 182 6.47 6.59 3.29
C SER A 182 5.73 7.82 3.86
N PRO A 183 6.33 8.54 4.81
CA PRO A 183 5.83 9.85 5.25
C PRO A 183 6.11 10.98 4.26
N THR A 184 6.92 10.73 3.23
CA THR A 184 7.25 11.68 2.15
C THR A 184 6.89 11.12 0.78
N GLU A 185 7.40 11.74 -0.28
CA GLU A 185 7.29 11.22 -1.63
C GLU A 185 7.98 9.85 -1.76
N THR A 186 7.39 8.98 -2.55
CA THR A 186 7.99 7.72 -3.01
C THR A 186 8.43 7.91 -4.45
N MET A 187 9.62 7.43 -4.81
CA MET A 187 10.11 7.47 -6.18
C MET A 187 9.15 6.73 -7.11
N ALA A 188 8.95 7.25 -8.32
CA ALA A 188 8.01 6.67 -9.28
C ALA A 188 8.38 5.23 -9.70
N ASP A 189 9.65 4.83 -9.56
CA ASP A 189 10.08 3.44 -9.77
C ASP A 189 9.53 2.47 -8.71
N GLY A 190 8.95 2.99 -7.62
CA GLY A 190 8.18 2.23 -6.63
C GLY A 190 9.02 1.38 -5.70
N TRP A 191 8.41 0.37 -5.12
CA TRP A 191 9.07 -0.56 -4.21
C TRP A 191 9.86 -1.63 -4.98
N PRO A 192 11.00 -2.11 -4.43
CA PRO A 192 11.85 -3.11 -5.10
C PRO A 192 11.24 -4.52 -4.98
N TYR A 193 10.16 -4.77 -5.71
CA TYR A 193 9.34 -5.99 -5.61
C TYR A 193 10.16 -7.28 -5.71
N ALA A 194 11.10 -7.34 -6.66
CA ALA A 194 11.93 -8.53 -6.83
C ALA A 194 12.69 -8.90 -5.55
N GLN A 195 13.21 -7.89 -4.83
CA GLN A 195 14.03 -8.11 -3.64
C GLN A 195 13.21 -8.35 -2.38
N MET A 196 11.96 -7.82 -2.31
CA MET A 196 11.16 -7.91 -1.09
C MET A 196 10.21 -9.12 -1.04
N MET A 197 10.02 -9.85 -2.17
CA MET A 197 9.14 -11.02 -2.20
C MET A 197 9.46 -12.06 -1.11
N PRO A 198 10.72 -12.45 -0.85
CA PRO A 198 11.01 -13.43 0.19
C PRO A 198 10.57 -13.01 1.59
N GLN A 199 10.62 -11.71 1.90
CA GLN A 199 10.21 -11.17 3.20
C GLN A 199 8.70 -11.07 3.31
N LEU A 200 8.01 -10.66 2.24
CA LEU A 200 6.56 -10.54 2.19
C LEU A 200 5.85 -11.90 2.33
N PHE A 201 6.46 -12.96 1.79
CA PHE A 201 5.92 -14.32 1.83
C PHE A 201 6.60 -15.24 2.87
N ALA A 202 7.45 -14.69 3.74
CA ALA A 202 7.99 -15.44 4.84
C ALA A 202 6.88 -15.95 5.76
N THR A 203 7.02 -17.15 6.32
CA THR A 203 6.05 -17.73 7.28
C THR A 203 5.83 -16.77 8.43
N ASP A 204 6.93 -16.28 9.04
CA ASP A 204 6.88 -15.17 9.99
C ASP A 204 7.02 -13.87 9.21
N LEU A 205 6.00 -13.02 9.27
CA LEU A 205 5.96 -11.75 8.54
C LEU A 205 7.13 -10.85 8.94
N GLN A 206 7.90 -10.38 7.94
CA GLN A 206 9.16 -9.66 8.14
C GLN A 206 9.08 -8.22 7.60
N LEU A 207 8.08 -7.44 8.05
CA LEU A 207 7.82 -6.09 7.51
C LEU A 207 8.96 -5.10 7.78
N GLU A 208 9.67 -5.23 8.91
CA GLU A 208 10.88 -4.43 9.16
C GLU A 208 11.92 -4.65 8.07
N LYS A 209 12.13 -5.91 7.66
CA LYS A 209 13.07 -6.22 6.57
C LYS A 209 12.58 -5.78 5.20
N VAL A 210 11.25 -5.75 4.98
CA VAL A 210 10.69 -5.15 3.77
C VAL A 210 11.04 -3.66 3.72
N GLY A 211 10.84 -2.94 4.82
CA GLY A 211 11.23 -1.53 4.95
C GLY A 211 12.74 -1.30 4.78
N GLU A 212 13.58 -2.14 5.40
CA GLU A 212 15.05 -2.10 5.23
C GLU A 212 15.46 -2.34 3.79
N THR A 213 14.80 -3.29 3.09
CA THR A 213 15.07 -3.59 1.67
C THR A 213 14.76 -2.37 0.81
N PHE A 214 13.61 -1.73 1.02
CA PHE A 214 13.23 -0.50 0.33
C PHE A 214 14.24 0.63 0.58
N TYR A 215 14.57 0.91 1.83
CA TYR A 215 15.50 1.97 2.20
C TYR A 215 16.90 1.73 1.59
N ASN A 216 17.42 0.51 1.72
CA ASN A 216 18.75 0.18 1.20
C ASN A 216 18.81 0.17 -0.33
N TYR A 217 17.71 -0.16 -1.01
CA TYR A 217 17.62 -0.08 -2.46
C TYR A 217 17.89 1.35 -2.95
N TYR A 218 17.19 2.33 -2.37
CA TYR A 218 17.34 3.72 -2.74
C TYR A 218 18.59 4.40 -2.13
N LEU A 219 19.09 3.93 -0.99
CA LEU A 219 20.35 4.45 -0.41
C LEU A 219 21.54 4.26 -1.37
N ASN A 220 21.50 3.21 -2.18
CA ASN A 220 22.55 2.89 -3.16
C ASN A 220 22.27 3.46 -4.57
N ASP A 221 21.19 4.22 -4.75
CA ASP A 221 20.90 4.89 -6.01
C ASP A 221 21.81 6.10 -6.24
N SER A 222 21.90 6.54 -7.48
CA SER A 222 22.61 7.77 -7.87
C SER A 222 22.02 9.03 -7.24
N TYR A 223 20.74 8.98 -6.86
CA TYR A 223 20.03 10.01 -6.12
C TYR A 223 19.38 9.38 -4.88
N PRO A 224 20.09 9.22 -3.78
CA PRO A 224 19.57 8.57 -2.58
C PRO A 224 18.40 9.37 -2.00
N TYR A 225 17.20 8.80 -2.06
CA TYR A 225 16.01 9.38 -1.48
C TYR A 225 15.00 8.29 -1.11
N ALA A 226 14.85 8.04 0.16
CA ALA A 226 13.82 7.15 0.67
C ALA A 226 13.50 7.45 2.13
N THR A 227 12.24 7.41 2.45
CA THR A 227 11.75 7.32 3.83
C THR A 227 10.75 6.18 3.92
N VAL A 228 10.73 5.50 5.04
CA VAL A 228 9.77 4.41 5.29
C VAL A 228 9.40 4.37 6.76
N SER A 229 8.15 4.11 7.03
CA SER A 229 7.61 3.95 8.38
C SER A 229 6.79 2.66 8.45
N LEU A 230 6.99 1.89 9.50
CA LEU A 230 6.16 0.74 9.86
C LEU A 230 5.33 1.11 11.09
N THR A 231 4.04 1.22 10.92
CA THR A 231 3.09 1.57 11.97
C THR A 231 2.35 0.33 12.45
N LYS A 232 2.44 0.04 13.76
CA LYS A 232 1.61 -0.97 14.42
C LYS A 232 0.28 -0.33 14.80
N THR A 233 -0.80 -0.74 14.15
CA THR A 233 -2.10 -0.06 14.24
C THR A 233 -2.73 -0.14 15.64
N SER A 234 -2.48 -1.23 16.37
CA SER A 234 -2.99 -1.40 17.74
C SER A 234 -2.47 -0.35 18.73
N GLU A 235 -1.37 0.35 18.42
CA GLU A 235 -0.80 1.41 19.27
C GLU A 235 -1.34 2.81 18.96
N LEU A 236 -2.12 2.97 17.89
CA LEU A 236 -2.60 4.30 17.46
C LEU A 236 -3.61 4.92 18.42
N GLU A 237 -4.42 4.12 19.13
CA GLU A 237 -5.29 4.65 20.19
C GLU A 237 -4.48 5.19 21.37
N ASN A 238 -3.38 4.54 21.73
CA ASN A 238 -2.46 5.03 22.75
C ASN A 238 -1.80 6.34 22.32
N LEU A 239 -1.37 6.43 21.05
CA LEU A 239 -0.83 7.66 20.49
C LEU A 239 -1.85 8.79 20.51
N LYS A 240 -3.10 8.54 20.07
CA LYS A 240 -4.19 9.52 20.12
C LYS A 240 -4.39 10.06 21.53
N ASN A 241 -4.43 9.18 22.53
CA ASN A 241 -4.63 9.58 23.92
C ASN A 241 -3.42 10.39 24.45
N ALA A 242 -2.20 10.03 24.08
CA ALA A 242 -1.01 10.80 24.44
C ALA A 242 -1.03 12.22 23.84
N VAL A 243 -1.36 12.33 22.55
CA VAL A 243 -1.50 13.63 21.86
C VAL A 243 -2.62 14.45 22.48
N HIS A 244 -3.78 13.85 22.75
CA HIS A 244 -4.89 14.52 23.43
C HIS A 244 -4.46 15.10 24.78
N ASN A 245 -3.76 14.33 25.59
CA ASN A 245 -3.28 14.77 26.91
C ASN A 245 -2.26 15.93 26.80
N ILE A 246 -1.39 15.91 25.79
CA ILE A 246 -0.44 17.00 25.54
C ILE A 246 -1.17 18.30 25.16
N LEU A 247 -2.25 18.17 24.37
CA LEU A 247 -2.98 19.32 23.84
C LEU A 247 -4.10 19.82 24.77
N ALA A 248 -4.51 19.04 25.78
CA ALA A 248 -5.67 19.35 26.63
C ALA A 248 -5.60 20.71 27.33
N ASP A 249 -4.40 21.15 27.71
CA ASP A 249 -4.16 22.41 28.40
C ASP A 249 -3.63 23.51 27.45
N LYS A 250 -3.59 23.27 26.13
CA LYS A 250 -3.09 24.22 25.15
C LYS A 250 -4.19 25.13 24.63
N THR A 251 -3.87 26.39 24.47
CA THR A 251 -4.73 27.37 23.81
C THR A 251 -4.41 27.46 22.32
N GLU A 252 -5.30 28.05 21.52
CA GLU A 252 -4.98 28.39 20.13
C GLU A 252 -3.69 29.22 20.01
N SER A 253 -3.46 30.14 20.95
CA SER A 253 -2.26 30.99 20.97
C SER A 253 -0.97 30.16 21.17
N ASP A 254 -1.04 29.08 21.96
CA ASP A 254 0.11 28.20 22.16
C ASP A 254 0.43 27.44 20.86
N ILE A 255 -0.60 27.02 20.12
CA ILE A 255 -0.46 26.29 18.86
C ILE A 255 0.05 27.23 17.76
N TYR A 256 -0.59 28.39 17.57
CA TYR A 256 -0.15 29.39 16.58
C TYR A 256 1.18 30.04 16.91
N GLY A 257 1.65 29.95 18.16
CA GLY A 257 2.95 30.43 18.60
C GLY A 257 4.10 29.48 18.31
N ILE A 258 3.85 28.28 17.78
CA ILE A 258 4.91 27.34 17.42
C ILE A 258 5.76 27.92 16.29
N ASN A 259 7.06 28.00 16.50
CA ASN A 259 7.99 28.42 15.48
C ASN A 259 8.31 27.25 14.53
N LEU A 260 7.64 27.21 13.40
CA LEU A 260 7.79 26.14 12.41
C LEU A 260 9.21 26.04 11.84
N SER A 261 10.01 27.14 11.89
CA SER A 261 11.40 27.10 11.43
C SER A 261 12.35 26.31 12.35
N GLU A 262 11.90 26.00 13.57
CA GLU A 262 12.64 25.19 14.56
C GLU A 262 12.25 23.70 14.48
N MET A 263 11.26 23.36 13.68
CA MET A 263 10.84 21.97 13.47
C MET A 263 11.68 21.33 12.38
N GLN A 264 11.87 20.01 12.50
CA GLN A 264 12.52 19.24 11.45
C GLN A 264 11.63 19.26 10.21
N GLN A 265 12.20 19.69 9.09
CA GLN A 265 11.54 19.67 7.79
C GLN A 265 12.04 18.48 6.98
N LEU A 266 11.12 17.84 6.25
CA LEU A 266 11.46 16.81 5.27
C LEU A 266 11.78 17.50 3.94
N GLU A 267 12.88 17.11 3.29
CA GLU A 267 13.17 17.57 1.92
C GLU A 267 12.25 16.86 0.91
N TYR A 268 11.75 17.61 -0.07
CA TYR A 268 10.95 17.10 -1.17
C TYR A 268 11.78 16.96 -2.43
N LEU A 269 11.48 15.94 -3.24
CA LEU A 269 12.14 15.69 -4.53
C LEU A 269 12.07 16.89 -5.47
N TYR A 270 10.97 17.63 -5.44
CA TYR A 270 10.71 18.76 -6.34
C TYR A 270 10.77 20.14 -5.67
N ARG A 271 11.41 20.26 -4.53
CA ARG A 271 11.66 21.54 -3.84
C ARG A 271 10.45 22.50 -3.87
N SER A 272 9.28 22.02 -3.54
CA SER A 272 8.17 22.91 -3.23
C SER A 272 8.33 23.38 -1.78
N PRO A 273 8.80 24.62 -1.54
CA PRO A 273 8.95 25.09 -0.17
C PRO A 273 7.58 25.27 0.46
N GLY A 274 7.32 24.63 1.55
CA GLY A 274 6.30 25.05 2.46
C GLY A 274 5.14 24.13 2.73
N MET A 275 5.26 22.81 2.51
CA MET A 275 4.18 21.90 2.90
C MET A 275 4.70 20.63 3.53
N LEU A 276 4.33 20.45 4.74
CA LEU A 276 4.46 19.38 5.72
C LEU A 276 5.54 19.64 6.76
N TYR A 277 5.05 19.93 7.90
CA TYR A 277 5.77 19.93 9.15
C TYR A 277 5.36 18.71 9.97
#